data_545603e326ec7c1388730a4d398375f3
#
_entry.id   545603e326ec7c1388730a4d398375f3
#
_cell.length_a   1.000
_cell.length_b   1.000
_cell.length_c   1.000
_cell.angle_alpha   90.00
_cell.angle_beta   90.00
_cell.angle_gamma   90.00
#
_symmetry.space_group_name_H-M   'P 1'
#
loop_
_entity.id
_entity.type
_entity.pdbx_description
1 polymer ?
#
loop_
_entity_poly.entity_id
_entity_poly.type
_entity_poly.pdbx_seq_one_letter_code
_entity_poly.pdbx_strand_id
1 'polypeptide(L)'
;MRSVCQLTASLKYYFYNEAVDMRKSFHGLEGLIHEEFGHYLLGDEVFVFMGKNRQTVKMLHREGEGITLYTRKLNKGLFQAPRFLHDGKSCTMDYTSFVLMMLGQKGDEKHFPDTKK
;
A
#
# COMPACT_ATOMS: atom_id res chain seq x y z
N MET A 1 5.31 18.70 14.77
CA MET A 1 5.49 18.33 14.01
C MET A 1 4.62 18.02 13.34
N ARG A 2 4.26 18.08 12.96
CA ARG A 2 3.51 17.86 12.28
C ARG A 2 3.32 16.78 11.99
N SER A 3 2.41 16.49 11.95
CA SER A 3 2.14 15.26 11.64
C SER A 3 2.91 14.83 10.56
N VAL A 4 3.47 13.75 10.65
CA VAL A 4 4.18 13.26 9.61
C VAL A 4 3.34 12.74 8.59
N CYS A 5 2.12 12.54 8.82
CA CYS A 5 1.31 11.92 7.85
C CYS A 5 0.76 12.95 6.95
N GLN A 6 1.26 12.99 5.76
CA GLN A 6 0.77 13.91 4.78
C GLN A 6 -0.07 13.19 3.74
N LEU A 7 -0.65 12.07 4.11
CA LEU A 7 -1.41 11.26 3.16
C LEU A 7 -2.85 11.75 3.11
N THR A 8 -3.14 12.61 2.19
CA THR A 8 -4.43 13.28 2.10
C THR A 8 -5.20 12.86 0.89
N ALA A 9 -6.44 13.31 0.80
CA ALA A 9 -7.30 12.94 -0.31
C ALA A 9 -6.85 13.51 -1.64
N SER A 10 -5.93 14.45 -1.64
CA SER A 10 -5.50 15.02 -2.90
C SER A 10 -4.43 14.17 -3.59
N LEU A 11 -3.95 13.14 -2.95
CA LEU A 11 -2.91 12.30 -3.54
C LEU A 11 -3.53 11.16 -4.32
N LYS A 12 -2.72 10.52 -5.14
CA LYS A 12 -3.17 9.39 -5.92
C LYS A 12 -2.66 8.14 -5.27
N TYR A 13 -3.53 7.21 -4.98
CA TYR A 13 -3.17 6.00 -4.25
C TYR A 13 -3.18 4.79 -5.17
N TYR A 14 -2.14 4.00 -5.10
CA TYR A 14 -2.02 2.79 -5.90
C TYR A 14 -1.73 1.62 -4.98
N PHE A 15 -2.38 0.52 -5.21
CA PHE A 15 -2.16 -0.69 -4.43
C PHE A 15 -1.44 -1.71 -5.30
N TYR A 16 -0.30 -2.19 -4.82
CA TYR A 16 0.45 -3.19 -5.55
C TYR A 16 -0.24 -4.53 -5.27
N ASN A 17 -0.71 -5.16 -6.33
CA ASN A 17 -1.65 -6.26 -6.21
C ASN A 17 -1.04 -7.63 -6.00
N GLU A 18 0.10 -7.74 -5.42
CA GLU A 18 0.71 -9.01 -5.07
C GLU A 18 1.29 -8.87 -3.69
N ALA A 19 1.35 -9.96 -2.96
CA ALA A 19 1.93 -9.92 -1.64
C ALA A 19 3.40 -9.57 -1.77
N VAL A 20 3.90 -8.77 -0.86
CA VAL A 20 5.26 -8.26 -0.94
C VAL A 20 6.01 -8.67 0.33
N ASP A 21 7.27 -8.99 0.17
CA ASP A 21 8.10 -9.33 1.29
C ASP A 21 8.29 -8.06 2.12
N MET A 22 7.81 -8.07 3.33
CA MET A 22 7.83 -6.89 4.18
C MET A 22 9.21 -6.55 4.72
N ARG A 23 10.23 -7.32 4.35
CA ARG A 23 11.58 -6.93 4.68
C ARG A 23 12.12 -5.90 3.70
N LYS A 24 11.43 -5.72 2.57
CA LYS A 24 11.87 -4.72 1.59
C LYS A 24 11.73 -3.33 2.19
N SER A 25 12.65 -2.48 1.82
CA SER A 25 12.64 -1.11 2.29
C SER A 25 12.64 -0.20 1.06
N PHE A 26 13.14 1.01 1.20
CA PHE A 26 13.06 2.01 0.14
C PHE A 26 13.48 1.47 -1.21
N HIS A 27 14.68 0.95 -1.29
CA HIS A 27 15.23 0.56 -2.57
C HIS A 27 14.45 -0.58 -3.21
N GLY A 28 14.12 -1.59 -2.43
CA GLY A 28 13.37 -2.71 -2.98
C GLY A 28 11.98 -2.34 -3.41
N LEU A 29 11.32 -1.49 -2.62
CA LEU A 29 9.96 -1.08 -2.97
C LEU A 29 9.97 -0.12 -4.17
N GLU A 30 10.96 0.76 -4.25
CA GLU A 30 11.04 1.63 -5.40
C GLU A 30 11.29 0.83 -6.66
N GLY A 31 12.03 -0.27 -6.55
CA GLY A 31 12.24 -1.15 -7.69
C GLY A 31 10.94 -1.73 -8.21
N LEU A 32 10.05 -2.09 -7.30
CA LEU A 32 8.75 -2.62 -7.73
C LEU A 32 7.94 -1.55 -8.45
N ILE A 33 7.98 -0.31 -7.96
CA ILE A 33 7.27 0.77 -8.60
C ILE A 33 7.82 1.00 -10.01
N HIS A 34 9.12 1.02 -10.12
CA HIS A 34 9.75 1.27 -11.40
C HIS A 34 9.42 0.16 -12.40
N GLU A 35 9.42 -1.07 -11.93
CA GLU A 35 9.09 -2.18 -12.82
C GLU A 35 7.64 -2.13 -13.27
N GLU A 36 6.74 -1.73 -12.38
CA GLU A 36 5.34 -1.75 -12.74
C GLU A 36 4.94 -0.53 -13.57
N PHE A 37 5.49 0.63 -13.27
CA PHE A 37 5.09 1.85 -13.94
C PHE A 37 6.11 2.45 -14.88
N GLY A 38 7.33 1.99 -14.85
CA GLY A 38 8.35 2.50 -15.76
C GLY A 38 8.89 3.86 -15.36
N HIS A 39 8.56 4.36 -14.19
CA HIS A 39 9.11 5.63 -13.75
C HIS A 39 9.27 5.62 -12.25
N TYR A 40 9.92 6.61 -11.73
CA TYR A 40 10.12 6.71 -10.31
C TYR A 40 8.89 7.34 -9.64
N LEU A 41 8.81 7.18 -8.35
CA LEU A 41 7.68 7.69 -7.60
C LEU A 41 7.52 9.19 -7.79
N LEU A 42 6.31 9.61 -8.12
CA LEU A 42 6.03 11.02 -8.31
C LEU A 42 5.48 11.63 -7.03
N GLY A 43 5.56 12.95 -6.94
CA GLY A 43 5.22 13.62 -5.69
C GLY A 43 3.79 13.51 -5.24
N ASP A 44 2.87 13.25 -6.14
CA ASP A 44 1.47 13.13 -5.77
C ASP A 44 1.03 11.68 -5.65
N GLU A 45 1.95 10.73 -5.67
CA GLU A 45 1.62 9.32 -5.64
C GLU A 45 1.96 8.67 -4.31
N VAL A 46 1.13 7.74 -3.91
CA VAL A 46 1.39 6.92 -2.74
C VAL A 46 1.23 5.48 -3.19
N PHE A 47 2.24 4.66 -2.99
CA PHE A 47 2.15 3.25 -3.35
C PHE A 47 2.05 2.41 -2.10
N VAL A 48 1.10 1.53 -2.07
CA VAL A 48 0.78 0.70 -0.91
C VAL A 48 1.11 -0.75 -1.19
N PHE A 49 1.88 -1.35 -0.31
CA PHE A 49 2.32 -2.75 -0.45
C PHE A 49 1.87 -3.53 0.80
N MET A 50 1.33 -4.70 0.60
CA MET A 50 0.79 -5.49 1.70
C MET A 50 1.55 -6.80 1.82
N GLY A 51 1.85 -7.20 3.03
CA GLY A 51 2.53 -8.47 3.26
C GLY A 51 1.59 -9.65 3.12
N LYS A 52 2.15 -10.81 2.96
CA LYS A 52 1.39 -12.01 2.73
C LYS A 52 0.41 -12.31 3.86
N ASN A 53 0.78 -12.04 5.10
CA ASN A 53 -0.11 -12.34 6.20
C ASN A 53 -1.16 -11.25 6.44
N ARG A 54 -1.12 -10.20 5.64
CA ARG A 54 -2.07 -9.10 5.72
C ARG A 54 -2.09 -8.38 7.06
N GLN A 55 -1.02 -8.46 7.78
CA GLN A 55 -0.93 -7.73 9.04
C GLN A 55 0.06 -6.57 8.97
N THR A 56 0.74 -6.43 7.87
CA THR A 56 1.67 -5.33 7.70
C THR A 56 1.50 -4.71 6.33
N VAL A 57 1.48 -3.40 6.29
CA VAL A 57 1.40 -2.65 5.06
C VAL A 57 2.51 -1.62 5.09
N LYS A 58 3.17 -1.44 3.96
CA LYS A 58 4.16 -0.39 3.81
C LYS A 58 3.71 0.53 2.71
N MET A 59 4.00 1.80 2.84
CA MET A 59 3.61 2.78 1.84
C MET A 59 4.78 3.69 1.56
N LEU A 60 4.99 4.00 0.29
CA LEU A 60 6.00 4.96 -0.10
C LEU A 60 5.34 6.21 -0.64
N HIS A 61 5.84 7.34 -0.23
CA HIS A 61 5.33 8.61 -0.69
C HIS A 61 6.50 9.58 -0.80
N ARG A 62 6.56 10.32 -1.91
CA ARG A 62 7.61 11.29 -2.07
C ARG A 62 7.17 12.58 -1.42
N GLU A 63 7.92 13.05 -0.46
CA GLU A 63 7.60 14.27 0.26
C GLU A 63 8.75 15.24 0.09
N GLY A 64 8.55 16.28 -0.65
CA GLY A 64 9.59 17.25 -0.89
C GLY A 64 10.76 16.60 -1.61
N GLU A 65 11.93 16.74 -1.00
CA GLU A 65 13.12 16.17 -1.62
C GLU A 65 13.40 14.76 -1.14
N GLY A 66 12.54 14.20 -0.38
CA GLY A 66 12.76 12.86 0.17
C GLY A 66 11.63 11.91 -0.10
N ILE A 67 11.86 10.67 0.24
CA ILE A 67 10.83 9.66 0.13
C ILE A 67 10.61 9.12 1.52
N THR A 68 9.36 9.03 1.92
CA THR A 68 9.00 8.55 3.24
C THR A 68 8.40 7.17 3.13
N LEU A 69 8.86 6.29 3.99
CA LEU A 69 8.32 4.95 4.08
C LEU A 69 7.49 4.88 5.35
N TYR A 70 6.21 4.59 5.18
CA TYR A 70 5.33 4.41 6.32
C TYR A 70 5.10 2.92 6.50
N THR A 71 5.11 2.45 7.71
CA THR A 71 4.81 1.05 8.00
C THR A 71 3.72 1.00 9.05
N ARG A 72 2.69 0.24 8.77
CA ARG A 72 1.64 0.05 9.75
C ARG A 72 1.46 -1.45 9.96
N LYS A 73 1.48 -1.87 11.22
CA LYS A 73 1.29 -3.26 11.56
C LYS A 73 0.10 -3.38 12.47
N LEU A 74 -0.81 -4.28 12.18
CA LEU A 74 -1.97 -4.49 13.02
C LEU A 74 -1.63 -5.53 14.08
N ASN A 75 -2.03 -5.26 15.32
CA ASN A 75 -1.84 -6.22 16.37
C ASN A 75 -2.96 -7.23 16.35
N LYS A 76 -4.13 -6.84 15.86
CA LYS A 76 -5.23 -7.72 15.75
C LYS A 76 -5.91 -7.44 14.47
N GLY A 77 -6.47 -8.40 13.84
CA GLY A 77 -7.19 -8.22 12.59
C GLY A 77 -6.29 -8.26 11.40
N LEU A 78 -6.84 -8.01 10.27
CA LEU A 78 -6.14 -8.09 9.01
C LEU A 78 -6.49 -6.88 8.15
N PHE A 79 -5.54 -6.45 7.35
CA PHE A 79 -5.83 -5.45 6.35
C PHE A 79 -6.66 -6.12 5.26
N GLN A 80 -7.54 -5.32 4.63
CA GLN A 80 -8.39 -5.85 3.60
C GLN A 80 -7.91 -5.35 2.28
N ALA A 81 -7.48 -6.21 1.42
CA ALA A 81 -7.02 -5.80 0.10
C ALA A 81 -8.19 -5.26 -0.72
N PRO A 82 -7.93 -4.31 -1.59
CA PRO A 82 -9.00 -3.76 -2.42
C PRO A 82 -9.54 -4.83 -3.34
N ARG A 83 -10.84 -4.71 -3.70
CA ARG A 83 -11.45 -5.64 -4.55
C ARG A 83 -11.72 -5.05 -5.84
N PHE A 84 -10.78 -4.61 -6.61
CA PHE A 84 -11.01 -4.02 -7.89
C PHE A 84 -10.64 -4.97 -8.98
N LEU A 85 -11.21 -4.79 -10.12
CA LEU A 85 -10.83 -5.53 -11.28
C LEU A 85 -9.76 -4.74 -11.94
N HIS A 86 -8.66 -5.32 -12.25
CA HIS A 86 -7.59 -4.64 -12.89
C HIS A 86 -6.72 -5.65 -13.57
N ASP A 87 -5.91 -5.19 -14.51
CA ASP A 87 -5.12 -6.05 -15.25
C ASP A 87 -3.72 -5.89 -14.87
N GLY A 88 -3.05 -5.86 -14.12
CA GLY A 88 -1.67 -5.70 -13.84
C GLY A 88 -1.41 -5.92 -12.41
N LYS A 89 -0.30 -5.44 -11.93
CA LYS A 89 0.12 -5.67 -10.58
C LYS A 89 -0.25 -4.56 -9.65
N SER A 90 -0.87 -3.52 -10.16
CA SER A 90 -1.30 -2.43 -9.29
C SER A 90 -2.68 -1.99 -9.68
N CYS A 91 -3.36 -1.37 -8.78
CA CYS A 91 -4.65 -0.77 -9.08
C CYS A 91 -4.78 0.53 -8.32
N THR A 92 -5.52 1.46 -8.89
CA THR A 92 -5.74 2.72 -8.21
C THR A 92 -6.83 2.54 -7.18
N MET A 93 -6.75 3.31 -6.12
CA MET A 93 -7.77 3.32 -5.11
C MET A 93 -8.14 4.74 -4.81
N ASP A 94 -9.38 4.98 -4.46
CA ASP A 94 -9.72 6.31 -4.02
C ASP A 94 -9.36 6.43 -2.54
N TYR A 95 -9.42 7.63 -2.03
CA TYR A 95 -8.98 7.89 -0.68
C TYR A 95 -9.84 7.15 0.35
N THR A 96 -11.13 7.05 0.11
CA THR A 96 -12.01 6.35 1.03
C THR A 96 -11.63 4.89 1.13
N SER A 97 -11.34 4.25 0.00
CA SER A 97 -10.93 2.86 0.00
C SER A 97 -9.60 2.70 0.72
N PHE A 98 -8.70 3.64 0.54
CA PHE A 98 -7.41 3.60 1.22
C PHE A 98 -7.61 3.68 2.73
N VAL A 99 -8.44 4.60 3.20
CA VAL A 99 -8.67 4.75 4.64
C VAL A 99 -9.29 3.49 5.21
N LEU A 100 -10.28 2.94 4.53
CA LEU A 100 -10.94 1.74 5.02
C LEU A 100 -9.96 0.56 5.08
N MET A 101 -9.11 0.46 4.09
CA MET A 101 -8.13 -0.60 4.10
C MET A 101 -7.19 -0.45 5.27
N MET A 102 -6.79 0.77 5.57
CA MET A 102 -5.83 1.00 6.64
C MET A 102 -6.39 0.79 8.03
N LEU A 103 -7.70 0.84 8.18
CA LEU A 103 -8.27 0.59 9.47
C LEU A 103 -8.24 -0.89 9.83
N GLY A 104 -8.24 -1.74 8.83
CA GLY A 104 -8.21 -3.17 9.08
C GLY A 104 -9.55 -3.73 9.51
N GLN A 105 -9.67 -5.02 9.54
CA GLN A 105 -10.88 -5.66 9.99
C GLN A 105 -10.55 -6.67 11.02
N LYS A 106 -11.53 -6.97 11.87
CA LYS A 106 -11.34 -7.86 12.85
C LYS A 106 -11.15 -9.12 12.34
N GLY A 107 -10.35 -9.81 12.66
CA GLY A 107 -10.04 -11.04 12.29
C GLY A 107 -10.80 -11.97 11.67
N ASP A 108 -11.38 -11.79 10.75
CA ASP A 108 -12.08 -12.60 10.25
C ASP A 108 -11.56 -13.28 9.31
N GLU A 109 -11.56 -14.06 8.93
CA GLU A 109 -11.09 -14.87 8.14
C GLU A 109 -11.07 -14.55 6.82
N LYS A 110 -11.11 -13.48 6.41
CA LYS A 110 -11.09 -13.19 5.07
C LYS A 110 -9.77 -13.33 4.54
N HIS A 111 -9.59 -13.68 3.33
CA HIS A 111 -8.33 -13.84 2.71
C HIS A 111 -8.15 -12.83 1.64
N PHE A 112 -7.00 -12.76 1.03
CA PHE A 112 -6.82 -11.97 -0.16
C PHE A 112 -7.84 -12.49 -1.12
N PRO A 113 -8.45 -11.64 -1.83
CA PRO A 113 -9.50 -12.07 -2.72
C PRO A 113 -9.06 -13.11 -3.70
N ASP A 114 -7.80 -13.10 -4.07
CA ASP A 114 -7.38 -14.03 -5.02
C ASP A 114 -6.51 -15.08 -4.47
N THR A 115 -6.37 -15.24 -3.23
CA THR A 115 -5.55 -16.24 -2.80
C THR A 115 -6.33 -17.31 -2.45
N LYS A 116 -6.68 -17.88 -2.42
CA LYS A 116 -7.31 -18.78 -1.98
C LYS A 116 -6.76 -19.60 -1.45
N LYS A 117 -6.58 -20.01 -1.03
CA LYS A 117 -6.07 -20.78 -0.58
C LYS A 117 -5.98 -21.21 -0.42
#